data_12f2dd1e2af8a7348bbb78eefab92ee2
#
_entry.id   12f2dd1e2af8a7348bbb78eefab92ee2
#
_cell.length_a   1.000
_cell.length_b   1.000
_cell.length_c   1.000
_cell.angle_alpha   90.00
_cell.angle_beta   90.00
_cell.angle_gamma   90.00
#
_symmetry.space_group_name_H-M   'P 1'
#
loop_
_entity.id
_entity.type
_entity.pdbx_description
1 polymer ?
#
loop_
_entity_poly.entity_id
_entity_poly.type
_entity_poly.pdbx_seq_one_letter_code
_entity_poly.pdbx_strand_id
1 'polypeptide(L)' 'MFDLAAAYAYGLAKNHAFIDGNKRIALVVIDVFLRLNGYELIAQEAEAVIKITNLAEGIEEQDSIAAWIAANSQELDLE' A
#
# COMPACT_ATOMS: atom_id res chain seq x y z
N MET A 1 -0.70 7.08 10.57
CA MET A 1 -1.42 6.96 9.28
C MET A 1 -0.77 5.94 8.35
N PHE A 2 0.52 6.03 8.10
CA PHE A 2 1.18 5.08 7.19
C PHE A 2 1.19 3.66 7.75
N ASP A 3 1.27 3.52 9.06
CA ASP A 3 1.14 2.22 9.71
C ASP A 3 -0.24 1.61 9.47
N LEU A 4 -1.28 2.44 9.47
CA LEU A 4 -2.62 1.97 9.22
C LEU A 4 -2.81 1.56 7.77
N ALA A 5 -2.23 2.33 6.83
CA ALA A 5 -2.25 1.95 5.41
C ALA A 5 -1.55 0.60 5.21
N ALA A 6 -0.41 0.40 5.86
CA ALA A 6 0.31 -0.88 5.79
C ALA A 6 -0.50 -2.02 6.41
N ALA A 7 -1.23 -1.75 7.49
CA ALA A 7 -2.09 -2.75 8.12
C ALA A 7 -3.23 -3.18 7.19
N TYR A 8 -3.84 -2.25 6.46
CA TYR A 8 -4.85 -2.59 5.47
C TYR A 8 -4.26 -3.42 4.34
N ALA A 9 -3.07 -3.03 3.86
CA ALA A 9 -2.38 -3.79 2.81
C ALA A 9 -2.09 -5.21 3.28
N TYR A 10 -1.60 -5.36 4.51
CA TYR A 10 -1.29 -6.65 5.08
C TYR A 10 -2.54 -7.53 5.18
N GLY A 11 -3.63 -6.97 5.69
CA GLY A 11 -4.89 -7.69 5.82
C GLY A 11 -5.41 -8.18 4.47
N LEU A 12 -5.34 -7.33 3.45
CA LEU A 12 -5.76 -7.71 2.10
C LEU A 12 -4.82 -8.75 1.49
N ALA A 13 -3.51 -8.57 1.68
CA ALA A 13 -2.51 -9.47 1.11
C ALA A 13 -2.58 -10.86 1.71
N LYS A 14 -2.98 -10.99 2.96
CA LYS A 14 -3.10 -12.28 3.64
C LYS A 14 -4.44 -12.97 3.40
N ASN A 15 -5.38 -12.30 2.76
CA ASN A 15 -6.66 -12.89 2.43
C ASN A 15 -6.47 -13.94 1.34
N HIS A 16 -7.01 -15.15 1.54
CA HIS A 16 -6.84 -16.27 0.62
C HIS A 16 -7.45 -16.06 -0.76
N ALA A 17 -8.35 -15.10 -0.89
CA ALA A 17 -8.92 -14.74 -2.18
C ALA A 17 -7.98 -13.87 -3.01
N PHE A 18 -6.74 -13.67 -2.57
CA PHE A 18 -5.81 -12.74 -3.17
C PHE A 18 -5.15 -13.33 -4.40
N ILE A 19 -5.73 -13.07 -5.55
CA ILE A 19 -5.18 -13.43 -6.85
C ILE A 19 -4.61 -12.17 -7.51
N ASP A 20 -3.95 -12.32 -8.66
CA ASP A 20 -3.21 -11.22 -9.29
C ASP A 20 -4.01 -9.91 -9.40
N GLY A 21 -5.28 -9.98 -9.77
CA GLY A 21 -6.11 -8.79 -9.87
C GLY A 21 -6.31 -8.09 -8.54
N ASN A 22 -6.25 -8.81 -7.43
CA ASN A 22 -6.49 -8.25 -6.10
C ASN A 22 -5.30 -7.47 -5.55
N LYS A 23 -4.10 -7.70 -6.07
CA LYS A 23 -2.94 -6.90 -5.68
C LYS A 23 -3.13 -5.45 -6.07
N ARG A 24 -3.73 -5.21 -7.23
CA ARG A 24 -4.06 -3.86 -7.67
C ARG A 24 -5.16 -3.26 -6.81
N ILE A 25 -6.12 -4.05 -6.38
CA ILE A 25 -7.16 -3.60 -5.47
C ILE A 25 -6.54 -3.13 -4.16
N ALA A 26 -5.57 -3.87 -3.63
CA ALA A 26 -4.86 -3.45 -2.42
C ALA A 26 -4.19 -2.09 -2.60
N LEU A 27 -3.56 -1.86 -3.74
CA LEU A 27 -2.93 -0.57 -4.04
C LEU A 27 -3.96 0.56 -4.12
N VAL A 28 -5.11 0.29 -4.73
CA VAL A 28 -6.19 1.29 -4.81
C VAL A 28 -6.69 1.63 -3.40
N VAL A 29 -6.85 0.63 -2.54
CA VAL A 29 -7.29 0.86 -1.17
C VAL A 29 -6.28 1.71 -0.40
N ILE A 30 -4.99 1.44 -0.56
CA ILE A 30 -3.94 2.25 0.06
C ILE A 30 -4.03 3.69 -0.44
N ASP A 31 -4.14 3.88 -1.74
CA ASP A 31 -4.19 5.22 -2.33
C ASP A 31 -5.43 5.98 -1.85
N VAL A 32 -6.58 5.35 -1.85
CA VAL A 32 -7.82 5.97 -1.36
C VAL A 32 -7.67 6.36 0.10
N PHE A 33 -7.13 5.46 0.93
CA PHE A 33 -6.92 5.76 2.34
C PHE A 33 -6.00 6.97 2.53
N LEU A 34 -4.90 7.01 1.78
CA LEU A 34 -3.96 8.13 1.86
C LEU A 34 -4.64 9.43 1.43
N ARG A 35 -5.40 9.40 0.33
CA ARG A 35 -6.09 10.60 -0.16
C ARG A 35 -7.11 11.13 0.83
N LEU A 36 -7.81 10.24 1.53
CA LEU A 36 -8.72 10.65 2.59
C LEU A 36 -8.00 11.33 3.75
N ASN A 37 -6.70 11.13 3.87
CA ASN A 37 -5.87 11.73 4.90
C ASN A 37 -4.95 12.83 4.37
N GLY A 38 -5.18 13.29 3.14
CA GLY A 38 -4.45 14.41 2.58
C GLY A 38 -3.12 14.06 1.91
N TYR A 39 -2.94 12.81 1.50
CA TYR A 39 -1.71 12.34 0.86
C TYR A 39 -2.02 11.58 -0.42
N GLU A 40 -1.02 11.38 -1.24
CA GLU A 40 -1.10 10.51 -2.40
C GLU A 40 0.16 9.65 -2.51
N LEU A 41 -0.01 8.45 -3.01
CA LEU A 41 1.11 7.55 -3.27
C LEU A 41 1.73 7.90 -4.62
N ILE A 42 3.04 8.15 -4.64
CA ILE A 42 3.75 8.57 -5.85
C ILE A 42 4.67 7.50 -6.40
N ALA A 43 4.65 6.29 -5.84
CA ALA A 43 5.47 5.18 -6.32
C ALA A 43 4.98 4.70 -7.69
N GLN A 44 5.91 4.16 -8.48
CA GLN A 44 5.54 3.53 -9.75
C GLN A 44 4.71 2.27 -9.47
N GLU A 45 3.73 2.01 -10.31
CA GLU A 45 2.83 0.87 -10.14
C GLU A 45 3.59 -0.46 -10.08
N ALA A 46 4.58 -0.64 -10.94
CA ALA A 46 5.34 -1.89 -10.97
C ALA A 46 6.05 -2.14 -9.64
N GLU A 47 6.66 -1.12 -9.07
CA GLU A 47 7.31 -1.23 -7.76
C GLU A 47 6.30 -1.53 -6.67
N ALA A 48 5.16 -0.85 -6.70
CA ALA A 48 4.12 -1.02 -5.70
C ALA A 48 3.56 -2.44 -5.72
N VAL A 49 3.36 -3.01 -6.91
CA VAL A 49 2.89 -4.40 -7.03
C VAL A 49 3.92 -5.37 -6.44
N ILE A 50 5.22 -5.13 -6.69
CA ILE A 50 6.27 -5.96 -6.10
C ILE A 50 6.24 -5.88 -4.58
N LYS A 51 6.06 -4.70 -4.01
CA LYS A 51 5.99 -4.52 -2.56
C LYS A 51 4.81 -5.28 -1.96
N ILE A 52 3.65 -5.19 -2.57
CA ILE A 52 2.46 -5.91 -2.08
C ILE A 52 2.67 -7.42 -2.20
N THR A 53 3.28 -7.87 -3.29
CA THR A 53 3.59 -9.29 -3.47
C THR A 53 4.52 -9.78 -2.37
N ASN A 54 5.57 -9.02 -2.08
CA ASN A 54 6.52 -9.38 -1.02
C ASN A 54 5.85 -9.42 0.35
N LEU A 55 4.94 -8.51 0.61
CA LEU A 55 4.17 -8.51 1.84
C LEU A 55 3.30 -9.76 1.95
N ALA A 56 2.62 -10.13 0.86
CA ALA A 56 1.77 -11.32 0.83
C ALA A 56 2.56 -12.61 1.04
N GLU A 57 3.79 -12.66 0.52
CA GLU A 57 4.64 -13.85 0.60
C GLU A 57 5.49 -13.88 1.88
N GLY A 58 5.41 -12.86 2.71
CA GLY A 58 6.17 -12.80 3.95
C GLY A 58 7.62 -12.40 3.77
N ILE A 59 8.00 -11.92 2.59
CA ILE A 59 9.36 -11.46 2.30
C ILE A 59 9.62 -10.11 2.97
N GLU A 60 8.61 -9.25 3.01
CA GLU A 60 8.67 -7.98 3.70
C GLU A 60 7.64 -7.93 4.81
N GLU A 61 7.99 -7.31 5.92
CA GLU A 61 7.11 -7.14 7.06
C GLU A 61 6.27 -5.88 6.93
N GLN A 62 5.20 -5.80 7.72
CA GLN A 62 4.30 -4.66 7.72
C GLN A 62 5.03 -3.35 8.01
N ASP A 63 5.97 -3.36 8.95
CA ASP A 63 6.72 -2.14 9.30
C ASP A 63 7.55 -1.63 8.12
N SER A 64 8.13 -2.55 7.35
CA SER A 64 8.89 -2.21 6.16
C SER A 64 7.99 -1.56 5.10
N ILE A 65 6.78 -2.10 4.94
CA ILE A 65 5.80 -1.53 4.00
C ILE A 65 5.34 -0.15 4.47
N ALA A 66 5.13 0.04 5.76
CA ALA A 66 4.76 1.35 6.30
C ALA A 66 5.82 2.40 5.98
N ALA A 67 7.10 2.05 6.17
CA ALA A 67 8.21 2.95 5.86
C ALA A 67 8.26 3.26 4.36
N TRP A 68 8.03 2.26 3.52
CA TRP A 68 8.02 2.45 2.06
C TRP A 68 6.86 3.37 1.65
N ILE A 69 5.68 3.17 2.19
CA ILE A 69 4.52 4.03 1.90
C ILE A 69 4.84 5.47 2.30
N ALA A 70 5.39 5.67 3.48
CA ALA A 70 5.74 7.01 3.96
C ALA A 70 6.76 7.68 3.04
N ALA A 71 7.77 6.93 2.59
CA ALA A 71 8.80 7.47 1.71
C ALA A 71 8.28 7.78 0.30
N ASN A 72 7.17 7.17 -0.11
CA ASN A 72 6.62 7.32 -1.45
C ASN A 72 5.26 8.01 -1.46
N SER A 73 4.96 8.77 -0.42
CA SER A 73 3.74 9.57 -0.33
C SER A 73 4.10 11.04 -0.26
N GLN A 74 3.22 11.86 -0.78
CA GLN A 74 3.37 13.32 -0.68
C GLN A 74 2.01 13.94 -0.32
N GLU A 75 2.07 15.09 0.32
CA GLU A 75 0.85 15.81 0.66
C GLU A 75 0.13 16.26 -0.60
N LEU A 76 -1.19 16.15 -0.58
CA LEU A 76 -2.00 16.69 -1.66
C LEU A 76 -2.04 18.21 -1.54
N ASP A 77 -1.91 18.86 -2.69
CA ASP A 77 -2.08 20.29 -2.78
C ASP A 77 -3.56 20.57 -3.00
N LEU A 78 -4.23 20.99 -1.93
CA LEU A 78 -5.68 21.15 -1.92
C LEU A 78 -6.12 22.59 -2.14
N GLU A 79 -5.30 23.39 -2.75
CA GLU A 79 -5.73 24.73 -3.07
C GLU A 79 -6.92 24.80 -3.98
#